data_c17cbbfaafa0fb3f390cf9daf5df31c7
#
_entry.id   c17cbbfaafa0fb3f390cf9daf5df31c7
#
_cell.length_a   1.000
_cell.length_b   1.000
_cell.length_c   1.000
_cell.angle_alpha   90.00
_cell.angle_beta   90.00
_cell.angle_gamma   90.00
#
_symmetry.space_group_name_H-M   'P 1'
#
loop_
_entity.id
_entity.type
_entity.pdbx_description
1 polymer ?
#
loop_
_entity_poly.entity_id
_entity_poly.type
_entity_poly.pdbx_seq_one_letter_code
_entity_poly.pdbx_strand_id
1 'polypeptide(L)'
;MYRNLLVFACALGCALLIQTACLETNHPYSFAAPGLWRGVLTLEDPALPVGKKGEATILYDQFKPGEVPFNFEVVYTSPDRFYINLINGEDSIRCDSIRTGRDRTTARDTFNVYFPEYQSHLHAEVRGGAMQGYWIKGNDPKTKIAFVADAGKAYRFTSLKETPQMDLTGAWATTIGIDTDRPMRAIGEFKQEGNRLTGTFRTESGDFRYLEGTVQGRKFWLSAFDGAAAYLFSGNIQGDSLQGEFRSGKKPPKLWTAWKDPSFQLGDPHSLTQATGKQLSFQYTSPEGKTIAFPGPAFENKIGVITITGTWCPNCKDEQLFLKQFLQEHPELAAQIQVLGVSFERPPSAAAANAQLLQYKKTLGLPFDLVYGGPADASAAAAAFPALDKVMAFPTLIIVDKKGSIRKIHTGFDGPATSKYTEFKQRFTTLMTELAQE
;
A
#
# COMPACT_ATOMS: atom_id res chain seq x y z
N MET A 1 6.15 -8.29 77.48
CA MET A 1 6.81 -9.09 76.42
C MET A 1 5.95 -9.24 75.13
N TYR A 2 4.63 -9.38 75.21
CA TYR A 2 3.75 -9.56 74.07
C TYR A 2 3.55 -8.31 73.18
N ARG A 3 3.71 -7.10 73.75
CA ARG A 3 3.44 -5.84 72.98
C ARG A 3 4.54 -5.51 71.98
N ASN A 4 5.76 -5.95 72.21
CA ASN A 4 6.88 -5.74 71.25
C ASN A 4 6.94 -6.80 70.16
N LEU A 5 6.32 -7.97 70.34
CA LEU A 5 6.18 -8.98 69.30
C LEU A 5 5.15 -8.58 68.23
N LEU A 6 4.04 -7.90 68.60
CA LEU A 6 3.03 -7.45 67.68
C LEU A 6 3.53 -6.31 66.77
N VAL A 7 4.37 -5.42 67.28
CA VAL A 7 4.94 -4.32 66.49
C VAL A 7 5.97 -4.86 65.48
N PHE A 8 6.73 -5.89 65.85
CA PHE A 8 7.68 -6.54 64.93
C PHE A 8 6.96 -7.34 63.83
N ALA A 9 5.85 -8.01 64.14
CA ALA A 9 5.05 -8.75 63.13
C ALA A 9 4.35 -7.81 62.17
N CYS A 10 3.82 -6.65 62.58
CA CYS A 10 3.27 -5.64 61.70
C CYS A 10 4.32 -4.96 60.81
N ALA A 11 5.54 -4.69 61.35
CA ALA A 11 6.63 -4.10 60.58
C ALA A 11 7.17 -5.07 59.52
N LEU A 12 7.25 -6.38 59.81
CA LEU A 12 7.61 -7.40 58.84
C LEU A 12 6.52 -7.60 57.75
N GLY A 13 5.24 -7.55 58.13
CA GLY A 13 4.10 -7.63 57.20
C GLY A 13 4.04 -6.45 56.25
N CYS A 14 4.30 -5.21 56.73
CA CYS A 14 4.38 -4.03 55.90
C CYS A 14 5.63 -4.02 54.99
N ALA A 15 6.78 -4.54 55.45
CA ALA A 15 7.97 -4.67 54.63
C ALA A 15 7.79 -5.70 53.46
N LEU A 16 7.06 -6.79 53.71
CA LEU A 16 6.72 -7.78 52.67
C LEU A 16 5.69 -7.26 51.66
N LEU A 17 4.76 -6.37 52.08
CA LEU A 17 3.79 -5.77 51.16
C LEU A 17 4.41 -4.67 50.26
N ILE A 18 5.50 -4.02 50.71
CA ILE A 18 6.21 -3.02 49.90
C ILE A 18 7.11 -3.69 48.85
N GLN A 19 7.56 -4.93 49.04
CA GLN A 19 8.37 -5.65 48.06
C GLN A 19 7.57 -6.25 46.90
N THR A 20 6.24 -6.37 47.02
CA THR A 20 5.39 -6.85 45.92
C THR A 20 4.91 -5.75 44.97
N ALA A 21 5.22 -4.47 45.27
CA ALA A 21 4.79 -3.32 44.41
C ALA A 21 5.79 -2.94 43.33
N CYS A 22 6.94 -3.61 43.22
CA CYS A 22 7.93 -3.41 42.15
C CYS A 22 8.29 -4.73 41.47
N LEU A 23 7.32 -5.51 41.09
CA LEU A 23 7.49 -6.41 39.95
C LEU A 23 7.28 -5.59 38.70
N GLU A 24 8.26 -4.77 38.32
CA GLU A 24 8.48 -4.47 36.91
C GLU A 24 8.70 -5.83 36.26
N THR A 25 7.69 -6.31 35.59
CA THR A 25 7.88 -7.42 34.65
C THR A 25 8.96 -6.93 33.69
N ASN A 26 10.18 -7.46 33.83
CA ASN A 26 11.24 -7.29 32.85
C ASN A 26 10.71 -7.84 31.53
N HIS A 27 10.01 -6.97 30.76
CA HIS A 27 9.63 -7.33 29.41
C HIS A 27 10.92 -7.48 28.62
N PRO A 28 11.13 -8.61 27.95
CA PRO A 28 12.38 -8.88 27.21
C PRO A 28 12.53 -8.01 25.96
N TYR A 29 11.68 -7.00 25.78
CA TYR A 29 11.66 -6.08 24.66
C TYR A 29 11.61 -4.62 25.12
N SER A 30 12.30 -3.74 24.37
CA SER A 30 12.54 -2.36 24.81
C SER A 30 11.38 -1.40 24.48
N PHE A 31 10.47 -1.72 23.55
CA PHE A 31 9.46 -0.78 23.06
C PHE A 31 8.06 -1.39 22.94
N ALA A 32 7.72 -1.89 21.74
CA ALA A 32 6.41 -2.45 21.45
C ALA A 32 6.37 -3.95 21.74
N ALA A 33 5.27 -4.48 22.26
CA ALA A 33 5.12 -5.91 22.48
C ALA A 33 5.34 -6.69 21.16
N PRO A 34 6.12 -7.78 21.15
CA PRO A 34 6.29 -8.62 19.97
C PRO A 34 4.97 -9.32 19.60
N GLY A 35 4.86 -9.69 18.32
CA GLY A 35 3.72 -10.40 17.77
C GLY A 35 2.68 -9.48 17.14
N LEU A 36 1.45 -9.97 17.05
CA LEU A 36 0.41 -9.38 16.24
C LEU A 36 -0.25 -8.16 16.91
N TRP A 37 -0.47 -7.13 16.11
CA TRP A 37 -1.16 -5.90 16.47
C TRP A 37 -2.29 -5.60 15.49
N ARG A 38 -3.33 -4.96 15.98
CA ARG A 38 -4.38 -4.35 15.16
C ARG A 38 -4.22 -2.84 15.17
N GLY A 39 -3.85 -2.27 14.03
CA GLY A 39 -3.83 -0.84 13.77
C GLY A 39 -5.16 -0.35 13.19
N VAL A 40 -5.50 0.90 13.46
CA VAL A 40 -6.66 1.59 12.89
C VAL A 40 -6.26 3.01 12.49
N LEU A 41 -6.47 3.34 11.22
CA LEU A 41 -6.42 4.72 10.74
C LEU A 41 -7.83 5.29 10.68
N THR A 42 -8.05 6.50 11.19
CA THR A 42 -9.35 7.18 11.15
C THR A 42 -9.33 8.24 10.06
N LEU A 43 -10.03 7.98 8.95
CA LEU A 43 -10.03 8.84 7.76
C LEU A 43 -10.86 10.13 7.94
N GLU A 44 -11.86 10.09 8.80
CA GLU A 44 -12.65 11.27 9.18
C GLU A 44 -12.14 11.79 10.51
N ASP A 45 -12.09 13.12 10.67
CA ASP A 45 -11.92 13.68 12.01
C ASP A 45 -13.11 13.17 12.84
N PRO A 46 -12.85 12.47 13.96
CA PRO A 46 -13.94 12.05 14.80
C PRO A 46 -14.71 13.34 15.18
N ALA A 47 -15.94 13.49 14.69
CA ALA A 47 -16.85 14.45 15.26
C ALA A 47 -16.81 14.14 16.74
N LEU A 48 -16.25 15.04 17.55
CA LEU A 48 -16.22 14.87 19.00
C LEU A 48 -17.65 14.51 19.38
N PRO A 49 -17.91 13.34 19.96
CA PRO A 49 -19.25 13.05 20.40
C PRO A 49 -19.60 14.14 21.41
N VAL A 50 -20.50 15.04 21.04
CA VAL A 50 -21.15 15.94 21.98
C VAL A 50 -22.03 15.03 22.82
N GLY A 51 -21.38 14.23 23.66
CA GLY A 51 -22.02 13.29 24.56
C GLY A 51 -22.62 14.07 25.72
N LYS A 52 -23.94 14.01 25.83
CA LYS A 52 -24.59 14.16 27.12
C LYS A 52 -23.90 13.24 28.11
N LYS A 53 -23.45 13.78 29.24
CA LYS A 53 -22.91 13.01 30.36
C LYS A 53 -23.89 11.88 30.73
N GLY A 54 -23.41 10.62 30.61
CA GLY A 54 -24.10 9.45 31.12
C GLY A 54 -24.59 8.53 30.01
N GLU A 55 -23.72 7.65 29.53
CA GLU A 55 -23.91 6.42 28.80
C GLU A 55 -22.89 6.28 27.65
N ALA A 56 -21.62 6.18 28.03
CA ALA A 56 -20.62 5.64 27.11
C ALA A 56 -20.61 4.12 27.30
N THR A 57 -21.51 3.43 26.65
CA THR A 57 -21.31 2.01 26.37
C THR A 57 -20.20 1.94 25.32
N ILE A 58 -18.96 1.81 25.78
CA ILE A 58 -17.81 1.61 24.90
C ILE A 58 -17.95 0.18 24.37
N LEU A 59 -18.57 0.04 23.20
CA LEU A 59 -18.58 -1.21 22.43
C LEU A 59 -17.20 -1.32 21.73
N TYR A 60 -16.24 -1.87 22.45
CA TYR A 60 -14.82 -1.96 22.03
C TYR A 60 -14.58 -2.74 20.74
N ASP A 61 -15.53 -3.48 20.22
CA ASP A 61 -15.38 -4.40 19.09
C ASP A 61 -16.23 -4.05 17.87
N GLN A 62 -16.83 -2.85 17.81
CA GLN A 62 -17.62 -2.44 16.64
C GLN A 62 -16.80 -1.55 15.71
N PHE A 63 -16.75 -1.95 14.42
CA PHE A 63 -16.24 -1.12 13.33
C PHE A 63 -17.04 0.17 13.22
N LYS A 64 -16.34 1.31 13.17
CA LYS A 64 -16.95 2.62 12.95
C LYS A 64 -16.73 3.05 11.49
N PRO A 65 -17.72 3.69 10.85
CA PRO A 65 -17.53 4.26 9.53
C PRO A 65 -16.30 5.16 9.48
N GLY A 66 -15.50 5.05 8.41
CA GLY A 66 -14.26 5.82 8.24
C GLY A 66 -13.02 5.25 8.94
N GLU A 67 -13.14 4.20 9.73
CA GLU A 67 -11.99 3.47 10.26
C GLU A 67 -11.41 2.51 9.21
N VAL A 68 -10.08 2.54 9.03
CA VAL A 68 -9.32 1.60 8.20
C VAL A 68 -8.49 0.71 9.11
N PRO A 69 -9.02 -0.44 9.55
CA PRO A 69 -8.22 -1.37 10.33
C PRO A 69 -7.23 -2.12 9.43
N PHE A 70 -6.07 -2.42 9.99
CA PHE A 70 -5.06 -3.29 9.40
C PHE A 70 -4.32 -4.05 10.48
N ASN A 71 -3.74 -5.19 10.13
CA ASN A 71 -2.92 -5.95 11.03
C ASN A 71 -1.44 -5.74 10.69
N PHE A 72 -0.61 -5.78 11.72
CA PHE A 72 0.83 -5.80 11.57
C PHE A 72 1.46 -6.64 12.66
N GLU A 73 2.65 -7.14 12.41
CA GLU A 73 3.42 -7.93 13.36
C GLU A 73 4.70 -7.19 13.74
N VAL A 74 5.00 -7.14 15.01
CA VAL A 74 6.28 -6.63 15.53
C VAL A 74 7.22 -7.82 15.75
N VAL A 75 8.33 -7.85 15.03
CA VAL A 75 9.31 -8.96 15.04
C VAL A 75 10.66 -8.46 15.51
N TYR A 76 11.10 -8.91 16.67
CA TYR A 76 12.41 -8.58 17.22
C TYR A 76 13.50 -9.45 16.60
N THR A 77 14.59 -8.83 16.17
CA THR A 77 15.83 -9.48 15.73
C THR A 77 16.91 -9.48 16.82
N SER A 78 16.78 -8.57 17.78
CA SER A 78 17.56 -8.49 19.03
C SER A 78 16.73 -7.73 20.08
N PRO A 79 17.11 -7.69 21.37
CA PRO A 79 16.34 -6.98 22.39
C PRO A 79 15.99 -5.52 22.05
N ASP A 80 16.85 -4.84 21.26
CA ASP A 80 16.68 -3.42 20.91
C ASP A 80 16.36 -3.17 19.43
N ARG A 81 16.25 -4.22 18.62
CA ARG A 81 16.01 -4.09 17.18
C ARG A 81 14.83 -4.92 16.75
N PHE A 82 13.92 -4.29 16.07
CA PHE A 82 12.75 -4.93 15.50
C PHE A 82 12.40 -4.32 14.13
N TYR A 83 11.61 -5.04 13.39
CA TYR A 83 10.92 -4.56 12.19
C TYR A 83 9.43 -4.82 12.34
N ILE A 84 8.65 -4.25 11.44
CA ILE A 84 7.20 -4.44 11.38
C ILE A 84 6.86 -5.08 10.03
N ASN A 85 6.04 -6.11 10.05
CA ASN A 85 5.39 -6.65 8.87
C ASN A 85 3.96 -6.09 8.80
N LEU A 86 3.62 -5.26 7.80
CA LEU A 86 2.23 -4.92 7.50
C LEU A 86 1.59 -6.12 6.78
N ILE A 87 0.42 -6.54 7.24
CA ILE A 87 -0.27 -7.74 6.75
C ILE A 87 -1.51 -7.30 5.97
N ASN A 88 -1.59 -7.64 4.68
CA ASN A 88 -2.75 -7.42 3.83
C ASN A 88 -3.02 -8.68 3.01
N GLY A 89 -3.99 -9.48 3.42
CA GLY A 89 -4.29 -10.75 2.74
C GLY A 89 -3.10 -11.73 2.76
N GLU A 90 -2.56 -12.00 1.59
CA GLU A 90 -1.38 -12.86 1.41
C GLU A 90 -0.07 -12.06 1.35
N ASP A 91 -0.15 -10.71 1.30
CA ASP A 91 1.02 -9.83 1.26
C ASP A 91 1.51 -9.49 2.67
N SER A 92 2.82 -9.53 2.85
CA SER A 92 3.51 -9.14 4.07
C SER A 92 4.61 -8.13 3.74
N ILE A 93 4.35 -6.85 4.01
CA ILE A 93 5.27 -5.75 3.70
C ILE A 93 6.18 -5.52 4.89
N ARG A 94 7.44 -5.89 4.73
CA ARG A 94 8.46 -5.66 5.75
C ARG A 94 8.89 -4.20 5.79
N CYS A 95 8.83 -3.60 6.98
CA CYS A 95 9.23 -2.21 7.27
C CYS A 95 10.39 -2.21 8.25
N ASP A 96 11.60 -1.98 7.75
CA ASP A 96 12.84 -1.93 8.55
C ASP A 96 13.27 -0.51 8.92
N SER A 97 12.74 0.51 8.23
CA SER A 97 13.07 1.92 8.48
C SER A 97 12.36 2.44 9.72
N ILE A 98 12.80 2.00 10.90
CA ILE A 98 12.20 2.35 12.18
C ILE A 98 13.17 3.19 12.99
N ARG A 99 12.67 4.28 13.58
CA ARG A 99 13.40 5.07 14.58
C ARG A 99 12.60 5.12 15.87
N THR A 100 13.24 4.74 16.94
CA THR A 100 12.70 4.82 18.30
C THR A 100 13.22 6.05 19.01
N GLY A 101 12.46 6.54 19.98
CA GLY A 101 12.82 7.71 20.79
C GLY A 101 11.95 7.83 22.02
N ARG A 102 12.07 8.96 22.71
CA ARG A 102 11.22 9.32 23.83
C ARG A 102 10.81 10.77 23.71
N ASP A 103 9.52 11.02 23.77
CA ASP A 103 8.99 12.38 23.86
C ASP A 103 9.36 12.97 25.23
N ARG A 104 10.06 14.11 25.21
CA ARG A 104 10.55 14.75 26.45
C ARG A 104 9.44 15.45 27.23
N THR A 105 8.34 15.81 26.56
CA THR A 105 7.21 16.51 27.18
C THR A 105 6.29 15.54 27.87
N THR A 106 5.96 14.42 27.23
CA THR A 106 5.02 13.40 27.73
C THR A 106 5.73 12.29 28.48
N ALA A 107 7.08 12.19 28.38
CA ALA A 107 7.91 11.08 28.87
C ALA A 107 7.47 9.70 28.35
N ARG A 108 6.82 9.67 27.16
CA ARG A 108 6.38 8.44 26.50
C ARG A 108 7.39 7.99 25.46
N ASP A 109 7.50 6.67 25.31
CA ASP A 109 8.30 6.10 24.26
C ASP A 109 7.59 6.30 22.92
N THR A 110 8.37 6.65 21.90
CA THR A 110 7.88 6.93 20.55
C THR A 110 8.60 6.07 19.55
N PHE A 111 7.92 5.71 18.47
CA PHE A 111 8.57 5.16 17.29
C PHE A 111 7.98 5.73 16.02
N ASN A 112 8.81 5.78 14.99
CA ASN A 112 8.45 6.22 13.65
C ASN A 112 8.78 5.10 12.69
N VAL A 113 7.78 4.65 11.95
CA VAL A 113 7.95 3.74 10.80
C VAL A 113 7.96 4.57 9.54
N TYR A 114 9.07 4.57 8.83
CA TYR A 114 9.21 5.32 7.58
C TYR A 114 8.95 4.40 6.39
N PHE A 115 8.25 4.96 5.40
CA PHE A 115 8.05 4.39 4.07
C PHE A 115 8.78 5.28 3.06
N PRO A 116 10.12 5.11 2.94
CA PRO A 116 10.96 6.08 2.20
C PRO A 116 10.58 6.19 0.73
N GLU A 117 10.12 5.10 0.13
CA GLU A 117 9.65 5.05 -1.26
C GLU A 117 8.43 5.94 -1.51
N TYR A 118 7.59 6.17 -0.49
CA TYR A 118 6.37 6.99 -0.59
C TYR A 118 6.48 8.34 0.13
N GLN A 119 7.65 8.64 0.72
CA GLN A 119 7.85 9.81 1.58
C GLN A 119 6.76 9.94 2.65
N SER A 120 6.35 8.84 3.24
CA SER A 120 5.37 8.81 4.30
C SER A 120 5.94 8.18 5.56
N HIS A 121 5.33 8.42 6.69
CA HIS A 121 5.71 7.79 7.94
C HIS A 121 4.52 7.68 8.89
N LEU A 122 4.57 6.66 9.73
CA LEU A 122 3.67 6.47 10.85
C LEU A 122 4.43 6.84 12.11
N HIS A 123 3.92 7.82 12.85
CA HIS A 123 4.42 8.23 14.16
C HIS A 123 3.49 7.69 15.24
N ALA A 124 4.04 7.08 16.30
CA ALA A 124 3.26 6.60 17.41
C ALA A 124 3.97 6.78 18.75
N GLU A 125 3.19 7.12 19.79
CA GLU A 125 3.53 6.95 21.18
C GLU A 125 3.09 5.56 21.64
N VAL A 126 3.92 4.89 22.42
CA VAL A 126 3.67 3.53 22.93
C VAL A 126 3.44 3.59 24.43
N ARG A 127 2.39 2.91 24.89
CA ARG A 127 2.14 2.74 26.32
C ARG A 127 1.51 1.36 26.57
N GLY A 128 2.28 0.49 27.23
CA GLY A 128 1.83 -0.89 27.45
C GLY A 128 1.53 -1.58 26.12
N GLY A 129 0.39 -2.25 26.02
CA GLY A 129 -0.06 -2.91 24.78
C GLY A 129 -0.82 -2.00 23.80
N ALA A 130 -0.68 -0.67 23.88
CA ALA A 130 -1.40 0.28 23.03
C ALA A 130 -0.46 1.29 22.36
N MET A 131 -0.85 1.76 21.19
CA MET A 131 -0.19 2.83 20.44
C MET A 131 -1.20 3.90 20.05
N GLN A 132 -0.75 5.16 20.02
CA GLN A 132 -1.53 6.27 19.46
C GLN A 132 -0.62 7.24 18.73
N GLY A 133 -1.12 7.83 17.65
CA GLY A 133 -0.35 8.76 16.84
C GLY A 133 -1.02 9.09 15.53
N TYR A 134 -0.25 9.15 14.47
CA TYR A 134 -0.79 9.50 13.15
C TYR A 134 0.12 9.00 12.02
N TRP A 135 -0.49 8.80 10.87
CA TRP A 135 0.18 8.61 9.59
C TRP A 135 0.21 9.93 8.82
N ILE A 136 1.38 10.27 8.25
CA ILE A 136 1.61 11.48 7.47
C ILE A 136 2.16 11.10 6.11
N LYS A 137 1.65 11.73 5.04
CA LYS A 137 2.20 11.65 3.68
C LYS A 137 3.01 12.91 3.37
N GLY A 138 4.21 12.73 2.83
CA GLY A 138 5.16 13.81 2.68
C GLY A 138 5.51 14.44 4.04
N ASN A 139 5.85 15.70 4.04
CA ASN A 139 6.05 16.50 5.24
C ASN A 139 4.88 17.48 5.46
N ASP A 140 3.71 17.20 4.88
CA ASP A 140 2.53 18.07 4.97
C ASP A 140 1.65 17.70 6.17
N PRO A 141 1.58 18.53 7.22
CA PRO A 141 0.72 18.28 8.37
C PRO A 141 -0.78 18.15 8.03
N LYS A 142 -1.23 18.69 6.90
CA LYS A 142 -2.63 18.57 6.45
C LYS A 142 -3.00 17.13 6.05
N THR A 143 -2.00 16.31 5.78
CA THR A 143 -2.21 14.89 5.44
C THR A 143 -2.30 13.97 6.64
N LYS A 144 -2.17 14.50 7.88
CA LYS A 144 -2.27 13.69 9.10
C LYS A 144 -3.56 12.91 9.16
N ILE A 145 -3.45 11.61 9.38
CA ILE A 145 -4.57 10.69 9.65
C ILE A 145 -4.30 10.05 11.00
N ALA A 146 -5.28 10.15 11.91
CA ALA A 146 -5.14 9.60 13.26
C ALA A 146 -4.92 8.09 13.22
N PHE A 147 -4.05 7.59 14.10
CA PHE A 147 -3.66 6.20 14.22
C PHE A 147 -3.76 5.74 15.67
N VAL A 148 -4.34 4.57 15.88
CA VAL A 148 -4.27 3.82 17.12
C VAL A 148 -3.96 2.36 16.84
N ALA A 149 -3.38 1.66 17.82
CA ALA A 149 -3.20 0.21 17.70
C ALA A 149 -3.22 -0.48 19.05
N ASP A 150 -3.63 -1.75 19.05
CA ASP A 150 -3.68 -2.63 20.22
C ASP A 150 -2.95 -3.94 19.93
N ALA A 151 -2.11 -4.37 20.88
CA ALA A 151 -1.41 -5.64 20.82
C ALA A 151 -2.34 -6.83 21.05
N GLY A 152 -2.00 -7.97 20.45
CA GLY A 152 -2.69 -9.25 20.67
C GLY A 152 -4.06 -9.37 20.00
N LYS A 153 -4.49 -8.41 19.17
CA LYS A 153 -5.75 -8.46 18.45
C LYS A 153 -5.54 -9.00 17.04
N ALA A 154 -6.04 -10.20 16.78
CA ALA A 154 -5.91 -10.88 15.49
C ALA A 154 -7.04 -10.54 14.50
N TYR A 155 -8.20 -10.10 14.96
CA TYR A 155 -9.29 -9.71 14.08
C TYR A 155 -9.00 -8.35 13.40
N ARG A 156 -9.49 -8.18 12.17
CA ARG A 156 -9.30 -6.93 11.43
C ARG A 156 -10.45 -5.94 11.73
N PHE A 157 -11.68 -6.29 11.43
CA PHE A 157 -12.85 -5.40 11.63
C PHE A 157 -13.60 -5.67 12.93
N THR A 158 -13.87 -6.92 13.26
CA THR A 158 -14.60 -7.32 14.45
C THR A 158 -14.20 -8.72 14.91
N SER A 159 -14.26 -8.97 16.21
CA SER A 159 -14.11 -10.30 16.80
C SER A 159 -15.39 -11.12 16.74
N LEU A 160 -16.53 -10.47 16.50
CA LEU A 160 -17.83 -11.15 16.38
C LEU A 160 -17.86 -11.99 15.10
N LYS A 161 -18.54 -13.12 15.16
CA LYS A 161 -18.74 -14.04 14.03
C LYS A 161 -20.21 -14.30 13.83
N GLU A 162 -20.80 -13.60 12.86
CA GLU A 162 -22.12 -13.88 12.34
C GLU A 162 -21.98 -14.66 11.04
N THR A 163 -22.76 -15.71 10.85
CA THR A 163 -22.69 -16.55 9.64
C THR A 163 -22.93 -15.68 8.39
N PRO A 164 -22.02 -15.67 7.41
CA PRO A 164 -22.21 -14.97 6.14
C PRO A 164 -23.48 -15.43 5.42
N GLN A 165 -24.24 -14.48 4.85
CA GLN A 165 -25.46 -14.81 4.10
C GLN A 165 -25.17 -15.52 2.79
N MET A 166 -24.03 -15.23 2.15
CA MET A 166 -23.58 -15.88 0.93
C MET A 166 -22.06 -15.94 0.86
N ASP A 167 -21.55 -16.81 0.00
CA ASP A 167 -20.14 -16.86 -0.37
C ASP A 167 -19.85 -15.81 -1.45
N LEU A 168 -18.93 -14.89 -1.14
CA LEU A 168 -18.49 -13.82 -2.05
C LEU A 168 -17.37 -14.26 -2.99
N THR A 169 -16.88 -15.48 -2.90
CA THR A 169 -15.78 -16.00 -3.73
C THR A 169 -16.06 -15.83 -5.23
N GLY A 170 -15.03 -15.45 -5.97
CA GLY A 170 -15.03 -15.32 -7.43
C GLY A 170 -15.05 -13.88 -7.92
N ALA A 171 -15.33 -13.72 -9.22
CA ALA A 171 -15.30 -12.44 -9.91
C ALA A 171 -16.65 -11.71 -9.83
N TRP A 172 -16.58 -10.39 -9.64
CA TRP A 172 -17.71 -9.48 -9.52
C TRP A 172 -17.54 -8.29 -10.46
N ALA A 173 -18.41 -8.15 -11.45
CA ALA A 173 -18.50 -6.95 -12.29
C ALA A 173 -18.82 -5.76 -11.39
N THR A 174 -17.94 -4.77 -11.34
CA THR A 174 -17.99 -3.68 -10.34
C THR A 174 -17.92 -2.33 -11.02
N THR A 175 -18.69 -1.36 -10.50
CA THR A 175 -18.55 0.05 -10.85
C THR A 175 -18.35 0.86 -9.57
N ILE A 176 -17.22 1.59 -9.48
CA ILE A 176 -16.86 2.43 -8.33
C ILE A 176 -17.05 3.89 -8.71
N GLY A 177 -17.70 4.69 -7.84
CA GLY A 177 -17.99 6.10 -8.10
C GLY A 177 -19.23 6.29 -8.97
N ILE A 178 -20.26 5.47 -8.77
CA ILE A 178 -21.56 5.60 -9.47
C ILE A 178 -22.26 6.93 -9.18
N ASP A 179 -21.85 7.61 -8.13
CA ASP A 179 -22.28 8.95 -7.70
C ASP A 179 -21.37 10.08 -8.21
N THR A 180 -20.46 9.80 -9.14
CA THR A 180 -19.49 10.76 -9.68
C THR A 180 -19.59 10.86 -11.20
N ASP A 181 -19.07 11.95 -11.79
CA ASP A 181 -19.03 12.16 -13.26
C ASP A 181 -18.08 11.18 -13.99
N ARG A 182 -17.23 10.49 -13.25
CA ARG A 182 -16.22 9.56 -13.80
C ARG A 182 -16.23 8.24 -13.03
N PRO A 183 -17.25 7.40 -13.24
CA PRO A 183 -17.30 6.08 -12.66
C PRO A 183 -16.16 5.21 -13.21
N MET A 184 -15.60 4.37 -12.35
CA MET A 184 -14.50 3.48 -12.68
C MET A 184 -15.02 2.04 -12.76
N ARG A 185 -14.80 1.38 -13.89
CA ARG A 185 -15.07 -0.05 -14.07
C ARG A 185 -13.99 -0.86 -13.35
N ALA A 186 -14.41 -1.92 -12.69
CA ALA A 186 -13.51 -2.82 -11.98
C ALA A 186 -14.05 -4.26 -12.01
N ILE A 187 -13.19 -5.22 -11.69
CA ILE A 187 -13.58 -6.58 -11.36
C ILE A 187 -13.11 -6.85 -9.92
N GLY A 188 -14.07 -7.06 -9.02
CA GLY A 188 -13.76 -7.56 -7.68
C GLY A 188 -13.40 -9.03 -7.76
N GLU A 189 -12.20 -9.40 -7.35
CA GLU A 189 -11.70 -10.78 -7.34
C GLU A 189 -11.54 -11.19 -5.88
N PHE A 190 -12.47 -12.02 -5.36
CA PHE A 190 -12.55 -12.35 -3.94
C PHE A 190 -12.38 -13.83 -3.67
N LYS A 191 -11.79 -14.11 -2.50
CA LYS A 191 -11.73 -15.44 -1.87
C LYS A 191 -12.25 -15.32 -0.45
N GLN A 192 -13.25 -16.12 -0.11
CA GLN A 192 -13.85 -16.15 1.21
C GLN A 192 -13.56 -17.49 1.91
N GLU A 193 -13.12 -17.42 3.16
CA GLU A 193 -12.89 -18.56 4.04
C GLU A 193 -13.62 -18.30 5.38
N GLY A 194 -14.84 -18.84 5.50
CA GLY A 194 -15.73 -18.51 6.62
C GLY A 194 -16.06 -17.02 6.66
N ASN A 195 -15.69 -16.34 7.74
CA ASN A 195 -15.88 -14.88 7.85
C ASN A 195 -14.71 -14.05 7.28
N ARG A 196 -13.58 -14.66 6.92
CA ARG A 196 -12.44 -13.96 6.33
C ARG A 196 -12.67 -13.77 4.84
N LEU A 197 -12.47 -12.55 4.36
CA LEU A 197 -12.56 -12.18 2.95
C LEU A 197 -11.22 -11.57 2.52
N THR A 198 -10.66 -12.07 1.43
CA THR A 198 -9.46 -11.50 0.81
C THR A 198 -9.72 -11.27 -0.67
N GLY A 199 -8.90 -10.43 -1.31
CA GLY A 199 -9.00 -10.18 -2.74
C GLY A 199 -8.52 -8.80 -3.13
N THR A 200 -8.97 -8.35 -4.30
CA THR A 200 -8.68 -7.03 -4.84
C THR A 200 -9.82 -6.54 -5.74
N PHE A 201 -9.75 -5.28 -6.14
CA PHE A 201 -10.50 -4.79 -7.30
C PHE A 201 -9.49 -4.47 -8.40
N ARG A 202 -9.55 -5.21 -9.49
CA ARG A 202 -8.76 -4.96 -10.70
C ARG A 202 -9.49 -3.94 -11.56
N THR A 203 -8.77 -2.93 -12.06
CA THR A 203 -9.27 -1.85 -12.92
C THR A 203 -8.46 -1.78 -14.20
N GLU A 204 -8.83 -0.89 -15.12
CA GLU A 204 -8.07 -0.63 -16.36
C GLU A 204 -6.69 0.01 -16.09
N SER A 205 -6.46 0.61 -14.91
CA SER A 205 -5.21 1.28 -14.57
C SER A 205 -4.33 0.49 -13.59
N GLY A 206 -4.80 -0.67 -13.13
CA GLY A 206 -4.13 -1.49 -12.12
C GLY A 206 -5.12 -2.01 -11.08
N ASP A 207 -4.66 -2.31 -9.88
CA ASP A 207 -5.47 -2.90 -8.84
C ASP A 207 -5.39 -2.14 -7.50
N PHE A 208 -6.23 -2.55 -6.55
CA PHE A 208 -6.22 -2.03 -5.18
C PHE A 208 -5.33 -2.83 -4.24
N ARG A 209 -4.38 -3.60 -4.80
CA ARG A 209 -3.47 -4.48 -4.09
C ARG A 209 -4.23 -5.53 -3.27
N TYR A 210 -3.55 -6.13 -2.30
CA TYR A 210 -4.15 -7.12 -1.43
C TYR A 210 -5.07 -6.45 -0.41
N LEU A 211 -6.36 -6.71 -0.51
CA LEU A 211 -7.35 -6.32 0.47
C LEU A 211 -7.66 -7.50 1.39
N GLU A 212 -7.87 -7.21 2.66
CA GLU A 212 -8.33 -8.21 3.63
C GLU A 212 -9.46 -7.66 4.48
N GLY A 213 -10.38 -8.53 4.85
CA GLY A 213 -11.55 -8.10 5.60
C GLY A 213 -12.39 -9.21 6.19
N THR A 214 -13.64 -8.87 6.45
CA THR A 214 -14.58 -9.72 7.20
C THR A 214 -15.96 -9.62 6.61
N VAL A 215 -16.66 -10.76 6.51
CA VAL A 215 -18.09 -10.88 6.18
C VAL A 215 -18.86 -11.19 7.46
N GLN A 216 -19.94 -10.47 7.71
CA GLN A 216 -20.84 -10.61 8.87
C GLN A 216 -22.29 -10.54 8.40
N GLY A 217 -23.00 -11.68 8.39
CA GLY A 217 -24.35 -11.73 7.86
C GLY A 217 -24.43 -11.18 6.44
N ARG A 218 -25.07 -10.01 6.28
CA ARG A 218 -25.21 -9.29 5.01
C ARG A 218 -24.13 -8.23 4.76
N LYS A 219 -23.32 -7.93 5.76
CA LYS A 219 -22.31 -6.86 5.68
C LYS A 219 -20.93 -7.45 5.46
N PHE A 220 -20.08 -6.69 4.75
CA PHE A 220 -18.68 -7.02 4.65
C PHE A 220 -17.84 -5.75 4.53
N TRP A 221 -16.58 -5.90 4.87
CA TRP A 221 -15.59 -4.84 4.82
C TRP A 221 -14.26 -5.41 4.34
N LEU A 222 -13.54 -4.60 3.58
CA LEU A 222 -12.19 -4.89 3.12
C LEU A 222 -11.32 -3.65 3.33
N SER A 223 -10.10 -3.82 3.78
CA SER A 223 -9.14 -2.72 3.94
C SER A 223 -7.74 -3.13 3.54
N ALA A 224 -6.91 -2.13 3.22
CA ALA A 224 -5.48 -2.26 3.08
C ALA A 224 -4.78 -1.00 3.55
N PHE A 225 -3.57 -1.18 4.09
CA PHE A 225 -2.62 -0.11 4.37
C PHE A 225 -1.22 -0.57 4.00
N ASP A 226 -0.52 0.21 3.17
CA ASP A 226 0.81 -0.13 2.65
C ASP A 226 1.84 1.01 2.78
N GLY A 227 1.50 2.05 3.55
CA GLY A 227 2.32 3.26 3.66
C GLY A 227 2.09 4.29 2.55
N ALA A 228 1.61 3.90 1.36
CA ALA A 228 1.22 4.80 0.27
C ALA A 228 -0.25 5.17 0.34
N ALA A 229 -1.09 4.20 0.65
CA ALA A 229 -2.55 4.30 0.63
C ALA A 229 -3.19 3.63 1.84
N ALA A 230 -4.36 4.12 2.20
CA ALA A 230 -5.27 3.49 3.13
C ALA A 230 -6.61 3.36 2.42
N TYR A 231 -7.01 2.13 2.12
CA TYR A 231 -8.24 1.79 1.42
C TYR A 231 -9.25 1.15 2.35
N LEU A 232 -10.50 1.53 2.18
CA LEU A 232 -11.63 0.93 2.86
C LEU A 232 -12.77 0.72 1.87
N PHE A 233 -13.20 -0.52 1.72
CA PHE A 233 -14.45 -0.88 1.06
C PHE A 233 -15.40 -1.40 2.13
N SER A 234 -16.57 -0.79 2.25
CA SER A 234 -17.70 -1.34 3.00
C SER A 234 -18.76 -1.79 2.02
N GLY A 235 -19.47 -2.87 2.31
CA GLY A 235 -20.50 -3.37 1.43
C GLY A 235 -21.63 -4.10 2.16
N ASN A 236 -22.77 -4.15 1.48
CA ASN A 236 -23.94 -4.91 1.86
C ASN A 236 -24.35 -5.84 0.73
N ILE A 237 -24.73 -7.07 1.06
CA ILE A 237 -25.29 -8.04 0.16
C ILE A 237 -26.78 -7.71 -0.03
N GLN A 238 -27.21 -7.51 -1.29
CA GLN A 238 -28.60 -7.21 -1.66
C GLN A 238 -29.04 -8.17 -2.79
N GLY A 239 -29.67 -9.29 -2.39
CA GLY A 239 -29.96 -10.36 -3.33
C GLY A 239 -28.65 -10.87 -3.96
N ASP A 240 -28.54 -10.81 -5.28
CA ASP A 240 -27.37 -11.25 -6.05
C ASP A 240 -26.38 -10.10 -6.35
N SER A 241 -26.56 -8.96 -5.71
CA SER A 241 -25.71 -7.77 -5.91
C SER A 241 -25.04 -7.33 -4.62
N LEU A 242 -23.96 -6.54 -4.76
CA LEU A 242 -23.25 -5.90 -3.69
C LEU A 242 -23.31 -4.38 -3.88
N GLN A 243 -23.50 -3.64 -2.80
CA GLN A 243 -23.52 -2.19 -2.80
C GLN A 243 -22.78 -1.65 -1.58
N GLY A 244 -22.08 -0.53 -1.73
CA GLY A 244 -21.36 0.03 -0.61
C GLY A 244 -20.62 1.32 -0.89
N GLU A 245 -19.66 1.62 -0.01
CA GLU A 245 -18.81 2.80 -0.09
C GLU A 245 -17.33 2.40 -0.21
N PHE A 246 -16.62 3.15 -1.03
CA PHE A 246 -15.16 3.12 -1.14
C PHE A 246 -14.57 4.42 -0.59
N ARG A 247 -13.56 4.30 0.26
CA ARG A 247 -12.81 5.42 0.83
C ARG A 247 -11.31 5.25 0.58
N SER A 248 -10.64 6.35 0.27
CA SER A 248 -9.18 6.39 0.06
C SER A 248 -8.61 7.67 0.68
N GLY A 249 -7.93 7.53 1.82
CA GLY A 249 -7.43 8.66 2.58
C GLY A 249 -8.57 9.63 2.96
N LYS A 250 -8.28 10.93 3.02
CA LYS A 250 -9.25 11.98 3.37
C LYS A 250 -10.18 12.41 2.22
N LYS A 251 -10.20 11.69 1.09
CA LYS A 251 -11.11 12.01 -0.01
C LYS A 251 -12.56 11.68 0.36
N PRO A 252 -13.55 12.39 -0.21
CA PRO A 252 -14.96 12.02 -0.06
C PRO A 252 -15.19 10.56 -0.45
N PRO A 253 -16.08 9.85 0.25
CA PRO A 253 -16.44 8.49 -0.12
C PRO A 253 -17.06 8.44 -1.52
N LYS A 254 -16.93 7.30 -2.19
CA LYS A 254 -17.57 7.02 -3.46
C LYS A 254 -18.47 5.81 -3.31
N LEU A 255 -19.67 5.88 -3.85
CA LEU A 255 -20.57 4.74 -3.90
C LEU A 255 -20.08 3.72 -4.95
N TRP A 256 -20.28 2.44 -4.67
CA TRP A 256 -19.99 1.39 -5.63
C TRP A 256 -21.04 0.29 -5.61
N THR A 257 -21.14 -0.41 -6.73
CA THR A 257 -22.02 -1.58 -6.88
C THR A 257 -21.31 -2.68 -7.64
N ALA A 258 -21.71 -3.94 -7.38
CA ALA A 258 -21.18 -5.09 -8.11
C ALA A 258 -22.25 -6.18 -8.26
N TRP A 259 -22.11 -6.99 -9.32
CA TRP A 259 -22.99 -8.12 -9.61
C TRP A 259 -22.20 -9.24 -10.30
N LYS A 260 -22.76 -10.44 -10.31
CA LYS A 260 -22.17 -11.58 -11.03
C LYS A 260 -22.47 -11.43 -12.52
N ASP A 261 -21.41 -11.24 -13.31
CA ASP A 261 -21.48 -11.20 -14.77
C ASP A 261 -20.22 -11.83 -15.36
N PRO A 262 -20.26 -13.10 -15.77
CA PRO A 262 -19.11 -13.79 -16.35
C PRO A 262 -18.65 -13.20 -17.69
N SER A 263 -19.52 -12.42 -18.37
CA SER A 263 -19.20 -11.77 -19.64
C SER A 263 -18.51 -10.41 -19.48
N PHE A 264 -18.53 -9.85 -18.26
CA PHE A 264 -17.97 -8.53 -18.00
C PHE A 264 -16.43 -8.56 -18.10
N GLN A 265 -15.90 -7.66 -18.93
CA GLN A 265 -14.47 -7.50 -19.14
C GLN A 265 -14.09 -6.03 -19.05
N LEU A 266 -12.89 -5.78 -18.55
CA LEU A 266 -12.25 -4.47 -18.62
C LEU A 266 -11.71 -4.25 -20.03
N GLY A 267 -11.41 -2.99 -20.36
CA GLY A 267 -10.72 -2.65 -21.61
C GLY A 267 -9.41 -3.40 -21.76
N ASP A 268 -9.05 -3.76 -22.98
CA ASP A 268 -7.75 -4.38 -23.28
C ASP A 268 -6.63 -3.36 -22.95
N PRO A 269 -5.71 -3.67 -22.02
CA PRO A 269 -4.63 -2.77 -21.64
C PRO A 269 -3.71 -2.36 -22.79
N HIS A 270 -3.73 -3.13 -23.90
CA HIS A 270 -2.97 -2.82 -25.10
C HIS A 270 -3.69 -1.85 -26.07
N SER A 271 -4.98 -1.59 -25.84
CA SER A 271 -5.79 -0.66 -26.67
C SER A 271 -6.04 0.68 -25.98
N LEU A 272 -5.80 0.79 -24.66
CA LEU A 272 -6.10 1.99 -23.88
C LEU A 272 -5.17 3.17 -24.19
N THR A 273 -3.93 2.89 -24.56
CA THR A 273 -2.94 3.84 -25.07
C THR A 273 -2.34 3.26 -26.33
N GLN A 274 -2.30 4.05 -27.43
CA GLN A 274 -1.85 3.58 -28.72
C GLN A 274 -0.74 4.45 -29.30
N ALA A 275 0.08 3.85 -30.17
CA ALA A 275 1.10 4.60 -30.91
C ALA A 275 0.44 5.46 -32.02
N THR A 276 0.87 6.72 -32.14
CA THR A 276 0.40 7.66 -33.17
C THR A 276 1.05 7.44 -34.54
N GLY A 277 2.01 6.53 -34.66
CA GLY A 277 2.89 6.39 -35.83
C GLY A 277 4.06 7.37 -35.86
N LYS A 278 4.14 8.33 -34.94
CA LYS A 278 5.33 9.16 -34.76
C LYS A 278 6.45 8.35 -34.13
N GLN A 279 7.68 8.63 -34.51
CA GLN A 279 8.85 8.00 -33.89
C GLN A 279 8.94 8.37 -32.41
N LEU A 280 9.21 7.39 -31.56
CA LEU A 280 9.51 7.63 -30.15
C LEU A 280 10.83 8.41 -30.06
N SER A 281 10.81 9.53 -29.33
CA SER A 281 12.00 10.35 -29.13
C SER A 281 11.89 11.09 -27.80
N PHE A 282 12.96 11.08 -27.02
CA PHE A 282 13.08 11.83 -25.78
C PHE A 282 14.55 12.03 -25.39
N GLN A 283 14.79 13.02 -24.56
CA GLN A 283 16.07 13.24 -23.89
C GLN A 283 15.84 13.73 -22.48
N TYR A 284 16.42 13.03 -21.51
CA TYR A 284 16.33 13.36 -20.09
C TYR A 284 17.71 13.33 -19.45
N THR A 285 17.85 14.01 -18.32
CA THR A 285 19.02 13.92 -17.46
C THR A 285 18.64 13.17 -16.19
N SER A 286 19.36 12.10 -15.88
CA SER A 286 19.12 11.34 -14.64
C SER A 286 19.51 12.16 -13.42
N PRO A 287 19.00 11.83 -12.23
CA PRO A 287 19.40 12.48 -10.99
C PRO A 287 20.90 12.44 -10.71
N GLU A 288 21.62 11.45 -11.28
CA GLU A 288 23.08 11.32 -11.21
C GLU A 288 23.82 12.15 -12.26
N GLY A 289 23.11 12.93 -13.09
CA GLY A 289 23.70 13.81 -14.11
C GLY A 289 23.98 13.15 -15.47
N LYS A 290 23.54 11.89 -15.69
CA LYS A 290 23.72 11.18 -16.96
C LYS A 290 22.64 11.59 -17.94
N THR A 291 23.00 11.98 -19.16
CA THR A 291 22.05 12.20 -20.25
C THR A 291 21.63 10.87 -20.86
N ILE A 292 20.32 10.64 -20.94
CA ILE A 292 19.69 9.45 -21.53
C ILE A 292 18.73 9.90 -22.62
N ALA A 293 19.00 9.51 -23.85
CA ALA A 293 18.19 9.87 -25.01
C ALA A 293 17.67 8.61 -25.72
N PHE A 294 16.53 8.75 -26.37
CA PHE A 294 16.02 7.75 -27.30
C PHE A 294 15.57 8.46 -28.59
N PRO A 295 16.09 8.04 -29.78
CA PRO A 295 17.19 7.11 -29.97
C PRO A 295 18.48 7.61 -29.34
N GLY A 296 19.35 6.69 -28.90
CA GLY A 296 20.63 7.08 -28.32
C GLY A 296 21.46 5.88 -27.84
N PRO A 297 22.72 6.10 -27.45
CA PRO A 297 23.69 5.03 -27.17
C PRO A 297 23.24 4.02 -26.11
N ALA A 298 22.42 4.43 -25.14
CA ALA A 298 21.92 3.53 -24.10
C ALA A 298 21.00 2.43 -24.66
N PHE A 299 20.33 2.70 -25.79
CA PHE A 299 19.36 1.80 -26.41
C PHE A 299 19.87 1.16 -27.71
N GLU A 300 21.10 1.46 -28.12
CA GLU A 300 21.67 0.92 -29.35
C GLU A 300 21.79 -0.60 -29.28
N ASN A 301 21.18 -1.29 -30.25
CA ASN A 301 21.10 -2.77 -30.29
C ASN A 301 20.48 -3.41 -29.02
N LYS A 302 19.62 -2.69 -28.33
CA LYS A 302 18.89 -3.16 -27.14
C LYS A 302 17.39 -3.14 -27.35
N ILE A 303 16.71 -4.06 -26.71
CA ILE A 303 15.28 -3.97 -26.48
C ILE A 303 15.05 -2.86 -25.46
N GLY A 304 14.31 -1.82 -25.82
CA GLY A 304 13.98 -0.74 -24.88
C GLY A 304 12.68 -1.06 -24.12
N VAL A 305 12.76 -0.98 -22.80
CA VAL A 305 11.60 -1.10 -21.90
C VAL A 305 11.47 0.22 -21.17
N ILE A 306 10.54 1.08 -21.61
CA ILE A 306 10.32 2.41 -21.07
C ILE A 306 9.02 2.37 -20.26
N THR A 307 9.09 2.69 -18.96
CA THR A 307 7.90 2.81 -18.12
C THR A 307 7.61 4.27 -17.78
N ILE A 308 6.40 4.72 -18.11
CA ILE A 308 5.84 6.00 -17.65
C ILE A 308 5.29 5.74 -16.26
N THR A 309 5.90 6.33 -15.23
CA THR A 309 5.75 5.91 -13.84
C THR A 309 5.62 7.10 -12.89
N GLY A 310 5.50 6.84 -11.59
CA GLY A 310 5.56 7.82 -10.51
C GLY A 310 5.82 7.14 -9.16
N THR A 311 6.70 7.73 -8.33
CA THR A 311 7.06 7.17 -7.02
C THR A 311 5.88 7.12 -6.04
N TRP A 312 4.86 7.92 -6.28
CA TRP A 312 3.63 7.99 -5.49
C TRP A 312 2.60 6.89 -5.81
N CYS A 313 2.86 6.08 -6.83
CA CYS A 313 1.91 5.12 -7.40
C CYS A 313 2.27 3.69 -6.96
N PRO A 314 1.44 3.00 -6.17
CA PRO A 314 1.72 1.63 -5.71
C PRO A 314 1.85 0.62 -6.86
N ASN A 315 0.96 0.68 -7.88
CA ASN A 315 1.03 -0.22 -9.04
C ASN A 315 2.30 0.01 -9.87
N CYS A 316 2.81 1.25 -9.92
CA CYS A 316 4.09 1.56 -10.54
C CYS A 316 5.26 0.91 -9.80
N LYS A 317 5.21 0.90 -8.46
CA LYS A 317 6.20 0.19 -7.63
C LYS A 317 6.18 -1.30 -7.94
N ASP A 318 5.00 -1.90 -8.02
CA ASP A 318 4.86 -3.32 -8.31
C ASP A 318 5.39 -3.69 -9.71
N GLU A 319 5.12 -2.86 -10.74
CA GLU A 319 5.70 -3.03 -12.07
C GLU A 319 7.24 -2.94 -12.04
N GLN A 320 7.80 -1.97 -11.32
CA GLN A 320 9.25 -1.81 -11.25
C GLN A 320 9.94 -2.94 -10.47
N LEU A 321 9.29 -3.46 -9.43
CA LEU A 321 9.77 -4.64 -8.73
C LEU A 321 9.68 -5.89 -9.61
N PHE A 322 8.62 -6.03 -10.40
CA PHE A 322 8.53 -7.06 -11.43
C PHE A 322 9.67 -6.96 -12.44
N LEU A 323 9.94 -5.76 -13.01
CA LEU A 323 11.02 -5.55 -13.96
C LEU A 323 12.39 -5.88 -13.34
N LYS A 324 12.63 -5.45 -12.09
CA LYS A 324 13.84 -5.81 -11.35
C LYS A 324 13.99 -7.32 -11.21
N GLN A 325 12.95 -8.01 -10.76
CA GLN A 325 12.94 -9.46 -10.59
C GLN A 325 13.17 -10.17 -11.92
N PHE A 326 12.50 -9.75 -12.99
CA PHE A 326 12.67 -10.31 -14.33
C PHE A 326 14.12 -10.23 -14.81
N LEU A 327 14.79 -9.07 -14.65
CA LEU A 327 16.18 -8.90 -15.02
C LEU A 327 17.12 -9.79 -14.21
N GLN A 328 16.79 -10.09 -12.95
CA GLN A 328 17.56 -10.99 -12.09
C GLN A 328 17.37 -12.47 -12.46
N GLU A 329 16.13 -12.85 -12.81
CA GLU A 329 15.77 -14.22 -13.17
C GLU A 329 16.22 -14.61 -14.57
N HIS A 330 16.42 -13.61 -15.47
CA HIS A 330 16.78 -13.82 -16.89
C HIS A 330 18.03 -13.01 -17.28
N PRO A 331 19.22 -13.34 -16.74
CA PRO A 331 20.44 -12.55 -16.98
C PRO A 331 20.85 -12.49 -18.45
N GLU A 332 20.56 -13.51 -19.25
CA GLU A 332 20.82 -13.57 -20.70
C GLU A 332 19.94 -12.59 -21.49
N LEU A 333 18.68 -12.37 -21.09
CA LEU A 333 17.80 -11.36 -21.66
C LEU A 333 18.16 -9.97 -21.12
N ALA A 334 18.48 -9.86 -19.84
CA ALA A 334 18.86 -8.60 -19.20
C ALA A 334 20.06 -7.94 -19.92
N ALA A 335 21.01 -8.73 -20.43
CA ALA A 335 22.12 -8.23 -21.22
C ALA A 335 21.69 -7.54 -22.53
N GLN A 336 20.51 -7.85 -23.06
CA GLN A 336 19.95 -7.30 -24.30
C GLN A 336 18.86 -6.24 -24.06
N ILE A 337 18.48 -5.97 -22.81
CA ILE A 337 17.39 -5.05 -22.43
C ILE A 337 17.96 -3.79 -21.81
N GLN A 338 17.41 -2.63 -22.20
CA GLN A 338 17.61 -1.35 -21.53
C GLN A 338 16.29 -0.90 -20.93
N VAL A 339 16.21 -0.85 -19.59
CA VAL A 339 15.04 -0.33 -18.88
C VAL A 339 15.27 1.13 -18.53
N LEU A 340 14.24 1.96 -18.68
CA LEU A 340 14.20 3.36 -18.25
C LEU A 340 12.83 3.67 -17.62
N GLY A 341 12.83 4.17 -16.39
CA GLY A 341 11.64 4.75 -15.77
C GLY A 341 11.59 6.27 -15.99
N VAL A 342 10.57 6.75 -16.71
CA VAL A 342 10.30 8.19 -16.86
C VAL A 342 9.20 8.55 -15.87
N SER A 343 9.60 9.20 -14.79
CA SER A 343 8.78 9.41 -13.61
C SER A 343 8.16 10.80 -13.58
N PHE A 344 6.84 10.84 -13.39
CA PHE A 344 6.06 12.07 -13.24
C PHE A 344 5.71 12.26 -11.77
N GLU A 345 6.21 13.35 -11.17
CA GLU A 345 6.29 13.49 -9.73
C GLU A 345 5.44 14.64 -9.16
N ARG A 346 5.06 14.50 -7.89
CA ARG A 346 4.28 15.52 -7.16
C ARG A 346 5.08 16.66 -6.56
N PRO A 347 6.38 16.52 -6.22
CA PRO A 347 7.17 17.62 -5.69
C PRO A 347 7.16 18.85 -6.59
N PRO A 348 7.21 20.06 -6.01
CA PRO A 348 7.02 21.31 -6.77
C PRO A 348 8.22 21.69 -7.64
N SER A 349 9.36 20.99 -7.54
CA SER A 349 10.56 21.30 -8.32
C SER A 349 11.26 20.04 -8.82
N ALA A 350 11.96 20.17 -9.95
CA ALA A 350 12.77 19.10 -10.51
C ALA A 350 13.87 18.62 -9.54
N ALA A 351 14.48 19.53 -8.78
CA ALA A 351 15.49 19.18 -7.79
C ALA A 351 14.93 18.28 -6.68
N ALA A 352 13.74 18.62 -6.15
CA ALA A 352 13.08 17.80 -5.13
C ALA A 352 12.62 16.45 -5.71
N ALA A 353 12.10 16.44 -6.94
CA ALA A 353 11.74 15.20 -7.64
C ALA A 353 12.96 14.29 -7.85
N ASN A 354 14.09 14.82 -8.31
CA ASN A 354 15.32 14.08 -8.49
C ASN A 354 15.85 13.49 -7.18
N ALA A 355 15.81 14.24 -6.07
CA ALA A 355 16.19 13.72 -4.76
C ALA A 355 15.29 12.54 -4.33
N GLN A 356 13.99 12.62 -4.61
CA GLN A 356 13.04 11.54 -4.35
C GLN A 356 13.34 10.31 -5.22
N LEU A 357 13.63 10.49 -6.51
CA LEU A 357 13.98 9.39 -7.42
C LEU A 357 15.24 8.65 -6.97
N LEU A 358 16.28 9.36 -6.52
CA LEU A 358 17.48 8.75 -5.95
C LEU A 358 17.16 7.90 -4.71
N GLN A 359 16.38 8.45 -3.79
CA GLN A 359 15.98 7.73 -2.59
C GLN A 359 15.13 6.50 -2.93
N TYR A 360 14.18 6.64 -3.84
CA TYR A 360 13.30 5.56 -4.30
C TYR A 360 14.10 4.43 -4.98
N LYS A 361 14.95 4.77 -5.96
CA LYS A 361 15.85 3.82 -6.65
C LYS A 361 16.71 3.04 -5.65
N LYS A 362 17.31 3.75 -4.68
CA LYS A 362 18.12 3.15 -3.62
C LYS A 362 17.30 2.23 -2.70
N THR A 363 16.13 2.68 -2.25
CA THR A 363 15.27 1.93 -1.34
C THR A 363 14.81 0.62 -1.97
N LEU A 364 14.42 0.65 -3.24
CA LEU A 364 13.96 -0.54 -3.97
C LEU A 364 15.11 -1.36 -4.58
N GLY A 365 16.32 -0.82 -4.60
CA GLY A 365 17.48 -1.46 -5.23
C GLY A 365 17.27 -1.71 -6.71
N LEU A 366 16.73 -0.71 -7.45
CA LEU A 366 16.45 -0.84 -8.88
C LEU A 366 17.74 -0.82 -9.69
N PRO A 367 17.94 -1.79 -10.60
CA PRO A 367 19.18 -1.90 -11.40
C PRO A 367 19.19 -0.98 -12.64
N PHE A 368 18.14 -0.18 -12.85
CA PHE A 368 17.95 0.70 -13.99
C PHE A 368 17.76 2.15 -13.59
N ASP A 369 17.86 3.04 -14.58
CA ASP A 369 17.77 4.48 -14.35
C ASP A 369 16.33 4.96 -14.26
N LEU A 370 16.11 5.94 -13.38
CA LEU A 370 14.90 6.74 -13.29
C LEU A 370 15.22 8.18 -13.66
N VAL A 371 14.34 8.83 -14.43
CA VAL A 371 14.47 10.22 -14.82
C VAL A 371 13.19 10.99 -14.50
N TYR A 372 13.30 12.27 -14.21
CA TYR A 372 12.16 13.16 -14.01
C TYR A 372 11.56 13.55 -15.36
N GLY A 373 10.33 13.12 -15.61
CA GLY A 373 9.58 13.40 -16.84
C GLY A 373 8.71 14.66 -16.78
N GLY A 374 8.36 15.10 -15.56
CA GLY A 374 7.45 16.22 -15.36
C GLY A 374 6.54 16.08 -14.14
N PRO A 375 5.55 16.97 -13.98
CA PRO A 375 4.57 16.89 -12.89
C PRO A 375 3.67 15.64 -13.01
N ALA A 376 3.16 15.13 -11.88
CA ALA A 376 2.30 13.96 -11.79
C ALA A 376 0.90 14.22 -12.39
N ASP A 377 0.85 14.33 -13.70
CA ASP A 377 -0.33 14.63 -14.49
C ASP A 377 -0.31 13.86 -15.83
N ALA A 378 -1.45 13.27 -16.21
CA ALA A 378 -1.57 12.47 -17.43
C ALA A 378 -1.39 13.31 -18.71
N SER A 379 -1.78 14.59 -18.69
CA SER A 379 -1.61 15.50 -19.83
C SER A 379 -0.14 15.87 -20.02
N ALA A 380 0.60 16.10 -18.90
CA ALA A 380 2.04 16.33 -18.93
C ALA A 380 2.78 15.10 -19.46
N ALA A 381 2.37 13.90 -19.06
CA ALA A 381 2.93 12.65 -19.56
C ALA A 381 2.65 12.47 -21.06
N ALA A 382 1.43 12.74 -21.52
CA ALA A 382 1.09 12.66 -22.93
C ALA A 382 1.87 13.68 -23.77
N ALA A 383 2.06 14.90 -23.27
CA ALA A 383 2.88 15.93 -23.95
C ALA A 383 4.35 15.53 -24.06
N ALA A 384 4.89 14.82 -23.07
CA ALA A 384 6.26 14.30 -23.07
C ALA A 384 6.45 13.12 -24.05
N PHE A 385 5.37 12.42 -24.42
CA PHE A 385 5.40 11.26 -25.33
C PHE A 385 4.48 11.45 -26.53
N PRO A 386 4.79 12.34 -27.48
CA PRO A 386 3.94 12.61 -28.65
C PRO A 386 3.82 11.41 -29.62
N ALA A 387 4.60 10.37 -29.40
CA ALA A 387 4.45 9.08 -30.08
C ALA A 387 3.25 8.27 -29.57
N LEU A 388 2.61 8.69 -28.46
CA LEU A 388 1.40 8.10 -27.91
C LEU A 388 0.20 9.02 -28.18
N ASP A 389 -0.98 8.44 -28.38
CA ASP A 389 -2.24 9.20 -28.52
C ASP A 389 -2.65 9.88 -27.20
N LYS A 390 -2.35 9.23 -26.08
CA LYS A 390 -2.60 9.67 -24.70
C LYS A 390 -1.81 8.83 -23.71
N VAL A 391 -1.71 9.26 -22.46
CA VAL A 391 -1.30 8.43 -21.33
C VAL A 391 -2.52 8.26 -20.42
N MET A 392 -3.13 7.08 -20.51
CA MET A 392 -4.39 6.80 -19.82
C MET A 392 -4.19 6.55 -18.32
N ALA A 393 -3.06 5.95 -17.94
CA ALA A 393 -2.77 5.56 -16.55
C ALA A 393 -1.29 5.53 -16.25
N PHE A 394 -0.98 5.51 -14.96
CA PHE A 394 0.31 5.14 -14.40
C PHE A 394 0.18 3.77 -13.72
N PRO A 395 1.06 2.79 -14.04
CA PRO A 395 2.10 2.85 -15.06
C PRO A 395 1.57 2.71 -16.49
N THR A 396 2.38 3.12 -17.48
CA THR A 396 2.23 2.73 -18.89
C THR A 396 3.59 2.25 -19.40
N LEU A 397 3.65 1.02 -19.87
CA LEU A 397 4.86 0.36 -20.35
C LEU A 397 4.92 0.42 -21.87
N ILE A 398 6.06 0.88 -22.40
CA ILE A 398 6.35 0.94 -23.85
C ILE A 398 7.53 0.01 -24.12
N ILE A 399 7.35 -0.94 -25.02
CA ILE A 399 8.39 -1.87 -25.44
C ILE A 399 8.78 -1.58 -26.88
N VAL A 400 10.06 -1.35 -27.12
CA VAL A 400 10.63 -1.11 -28.44
C VAL A 400 11.64 -2.20 -28.79
N ASP A 401 11.71 -2.56 -30.08
CA ASP A 401 12.72 -3.51 -30.58
C ASP A 401 14.12 -2.86 -30.71
N LYS A 402 15.10 -3.66 -31.11
CA LYS A 402 16.50 -3.23 -31.34
C LYS A 402 16.65 -2.17 -32.44
N LYS A 403 15.60 -1.99 -33.29
CA LYS A 403 15.55 -0.97 -34.35
C LYS A 403 14.83 0.32 -33.90
N GLY A 404 14.32 0.34 -32.66
CA GLY A 404 13.61 1.48 -32.08
C GLY A 404 12.13 1.57 -32.42
N SER A 405 11.54 0.52 -33.01
CA SER A 405 10.11 0.48 -33.33
C SER A 405 9.30 0.06 -32.11
N ILE A 406 8.19 0.75 -31.82
CA ILE A 406 7.27 0.37 -30.75
C ILE A 406 6.60 -0.96 -31.13
N ARG A 407 6.79 -1.98 -30.30
CA ARG A 407 6.26 -3.33 -30.50
C ARG A 407 5.05 -3.61 -29.62
N LYS A 408 5.00 -3.00 -28.43
CA LYS A 408 3.91 -3.18 -27.50
C LYS A 408 3.78 -1.96 -26.58
N ILE A 409 2.54 -1.61 -26.27
CA ILE A 409 2.18 -0.67 -25.21
C ILE A 409 1.25 -1.41 -24.28
N HIS A 410 1.48 -1.30 -22.97
CA HIS A 410 0.63 -1.88 -21.93
C HIS A 410 0.27 -0.78 -20.93
N THR A 411 -1.01 -0.49 -20.80
CA THR A 411 -1.54 0.53 -19.89
C THR A 411 -1.97 -0.11 -18.59
N GLY A 412 -1.55 0.45 -17.46
CA GLY A 412 -1.79 -0.12 -16.14
C GLY A 412 -0.85 -1.28 -15.82
N PHE A 413 -1.10 -1.93 -14.71
CA PHE A 413 -0.35 -3.11 -14.28
C PHE A 413 -1.26 -4.06 -13.52
N ASP A 414 -1.38 -5.28 -14.01
CA ASP A 414 -2.04 -6.37 -13.30
C ASP A 414 -1.08 -6.92 -12.24
N GLY A 415 -1.15 -6.37 -11.02
CA GLY A 415 -0.24 -6.68 -9.93
C GLY A 415 -0.43 -8.08 -9.34
N PRO A 416 0.45 -8.48 -8.40
CA PRO A 416 0.46 -9.83 -7.83
C PRO A 416 -0.83 -10.20 -7.08
N ALA A 417 -1.65 -9.23 -6.69
CA ALA A 417 -2.95 -9.47 -6.06
C ALA A 417 -4.05 -9.92 -7.04
N THR A 418 -3.79 -9.88 -8.36
CA THR A 418 -4.77 -10.18 -9.41
C THR A 418 -4.59 -11.57 -10.00
N SER A 419 -5.68 -12.15 -10.51
CA SER A 419 -5.66 -13.40 -11.27
C SER A 419 -4.87 -13.30 -12.58
N LYS A 420 -4.58 -12.07 -13.07
CA LYS A 420 -3.92 -11.78 -14.34
C LYS A 420 -2.39 -11.69 -14.26
N TYR A 421 -1.82 -11.60 -13.06
CA TYR A 421 -0.37 -11.41 -12.90
C TYR A 421 0.47 -12.50 -13.55
N THR A 422 0.09 -13.76 -13.38
CA THR A 422 0.82 -14.90 -13.99
C THR A 422 0.78 -14.83 -15.52
N GLU A 423 -0.39 -14.50 -16.10
CA GLU A 423 -0.56 -14.32 -17.54
C GLU A 423 0.30 -13.15 -18.05
N PHE A 424 0.32 -12.03 -17.34
CA PHE A 424 1.17 -10.88 -17.66
C PHE A 424 2.65 -11.27 -17.70
N LYS A 425 3.15 -11.97 -16.66
CA LYS A 425 4.55 -12.43 -16.62
C LYS A 425 4.91 -13.33 -17.81
N GLN A 426 4.06 -14.28 -18.14
CA GLN A 426 4.28 -15.19 -19.25
C GLN A 426 4.34 -14.45 -20.59
N ARG A 427 3.37 -13.55 -20.84
CA ARG A 427 3.33 -12.76 -22.09
C ARG A 427 4.55 -11.84 -22.21
N PHE A 428 4.97 -11.21 -21.11
CA PHE A 428 6.16 -10.35 -21.10
C PHE A 428 7.41 -11.16 -21.40
N THR A 429 7.61 -12.30 -20.75
CA THR A 429 8.76 -13.19 -20.99
C THR A 429 8.81 -13.67 -22.43
N THR A 430 7.68 -14.11 -22.98
CA THR A 430 7.59 -14.54 -24.40
C THR A 430 8.00 -13.40 -25.34
N LEU A 431 7.45 -12.20 -25.16
CA LEU A 431 7.79 -11.06 -26.01
C LEU A 431 9.26 -10.66 -25.92
N MET A 432 9.86 -10.65 -24.71
CA MET A 432 11.29 -10.37 -24.55
C MET A 432 12.16 -11.41 -25.24
N THR A 433 11.78 -12.69 -25.17
CA THR A 433 12.49 -13.79 -25.83
C THR A 433 12.43 -13.67 -27.36
N GLU A 434 11.25 -13.35 -27.91
CA GLU A 434 11.07 -13.12 -29.35
C GLU A 434 11.92 -11.96 -29.86
N LEU A 435 11.86 -10.79 -29.15
CA LEU A 435 12.63 -9.61 -29.52
C LEU A 435 14.14 -9.79 -29.37
N ALA A 436 14.59 -10.65 -28.48
CA ALA A 436 16.00 -10.97 -28.31
C ALA A 436 16.58 -11.77 -29.50
N GLN A 437 15.72 -12.53 -30.20
CA GLN A 437 16.09 -13.34 -31.39
C GLN A 437 16.08 -12.52 -32.69
N GLU A 438 15.43 -11.36 -32.73
CA GLU A 438 15.43 -10.40 -33.86
C GLU A 438 16.77 -9.60 -33.90
#